data_c21c2e966f24e8c1960e36f81490244a
#
_entry.id   c21c2e966f24e8c1960e36f81490244a
#
_cell.length_a   1.000
_cell.length_b   1.000
_cell.length_c   1.000
_cell.angle_alpha   90.00
_cell.angle_beta   90.00
_cell.angle_gamma   90.00
#
_symmetry.space_group_name_H-M   'P 1'
#
loop_
_entity.id
_entity.type
_entity.pdbx_description
1 polymer ?
#
loop_
_entity_poly.entity_id
_entity_poly.type
_entity_poly.pdbx_seq_one_letter_code
_entity_poly.pdbx_strand_id
1 'polypeptide(L)'
;MEGHVTKLVIFDLDGVLIDSKDHHYEALNQALGEEYAISREEHVNTYDGLPTTAKLKLLTENKGLPTDRYDQIWKDKQSNTLRIFSECVAKDYELMGYFQQLVNAGYKIAVASNSIRNTVKIILLRLGLLEFVDIYVSNEDVVRNKPFPSMYWKCMMALGALPDDTVILEDSHVGRQGALDSKCHLVPIENRKDLDQHKIDRIKKILNGKKQKVSWESKTMNVLIPMAGRGSRFATQGYTFPKPLIDVKGKPMIQVVVDNLNIKAKYTFIVQKEHYEKYSLQYLLNLIAPDCNIVQVDGITEGAACTTLLAKEFIDNDEPLLMANSDQFVEWDSNETLYAFSNGDCDGGILTFPASHPKWSYAKLDDDGFVSEVAEKKPISEHATVGVYWWKKGSDYVKYAEQMIEKNIRTNGEFYVCPVFNEAIEDDKRVRIKEIDKDGMWGIGTPEDLNYFLKNYEGDI
;
A
#
# COMPACT_ATOMS: atom_id res chain seq x y z
N MET A 1 -20.10 -34.95 7.01
CA MET A 1 -20.39 -33.71 7.77
C MET A 1 -19.42 -32.69 7.22
N GLU A 2 -19.88 -31.84 6.32
CA GLU A 2 -19.11 -30.67 5.89
C GLU A 2 -18.97 -29.78 7.12
N GLY A 3 -17.75 -29.64 7.64
CA GLY A 3 -17.47 -28.80 8.77
C GLY A 3 -17.82 -27.35 8.37
N HIS A 4 -18.73 -26.72 9.09
CA HIS A 4 -19.06 -25.31 8.92
C HIS A 4 -17.80 -24.49 9.16
N VAL A 5 -17.18 -23.98 8.09
CA VAL A 5 -16.04 -23.09 8.16
C VAL A 5 -16.51 -21.73 8.69
N THR A 6 -15.97 -21.29 9.80
CA THR A 6 -16.31 -19.99 10.40
C THR A 6 -15.66 -18.87 9.59
N LYS A 7 -16.45 -18.03 8.97
CA LYS A 7 -16.00 -16.80 8.30
C LYS A 7 -15.98 -15.65 9.29
N LEU A 8 -14.83 -14.96 9.39
CA LEU A 8 -14.58 -13.94 10.39
C LEU A 8 -14.19 -12.60 9.77
N VAL A 9 -14.78 -11.53 10.28
CA VAL A 9 -14.37 -10.15 9.96
C VAL A 9 -13.84 -9.49 11.24
N ILE A 10 -12.58 -9.05 11.22
CA ILE A 10 -11.95 -8.36 12.34
C ILE A 10 -11.77 -6.89 11.96
N PHE A 11 -12.31 -6.00 12.75
CA PHE A 11 -12.17 -4.57 12.60
C PHE A 11 -11.13 -4.04 13.59
N ASP A 12 -10.21 -3.18 13.14
CA ASP A 12 -9.60 -2.24 14.07
C ASP A 12 -10.64 -1.23 14.55
N LEU A 13 -10.35 -0.53 15.63
CA LEU A 13 -11.25 0.45 16.23
C LEU A 13 -10.93 1.86 15.77
N ASP A 14 -9.71 2.32 16.07
CA ASP A 14 -9.25 3.70 15.89
C ASP A 14 -8.89 3.96 14.42
N GLY A 15 -9.56 4.87 13.74
CA GLY A 15 -9.39 5.13 12.30
C GLY A 15 -10.25 4.25 11.38
N VAL A 16 -10.77 3.11 11.86
CA VAL A 16 -11.66 2.21 11.11
C VAL A 16 -13.13 2.37 11.52
N LEU A 17 -13.45 2.19 12.79
CA LEU A 17 -14.82 2.32 13.30
C LEU A 17 -15.12 3.73 13.81
N ILE A 18 -14.09 4.46 14.24
CA ILE A 18 -14.22 5.82 14.74
C ILE A 18 -12.97 6.64 14.39
N ASP A 19 -13.16 7.90 14.03
CA ASP A 19 -12.06 8.86 13.93
C ASP A 19 -11.76 9.41 15.33
N SER A 20 -10.77 8.81 16.00
CA SER A 20 -10.47 9.03 17.41
C SER A 20 -9.28 9.96 17.66
N LYS A 21 -8.56 10.39 16.63
CA LYS A 21 -7.30 11.15 16.76
C LYS A 21 -7.47 12.41 17.59
N ASP A 22 -8.49 13.20 17.31
CA ASP A 22 -8.79 14.43 18.03
C ASP A 22 -9.17 14.19 19.48
N HIS A 23 -9.92 13.15 19.76
CA HIS A 23 -10.34 12.77 21.11
C HIS A 23 -9.13 12.33 21.96
N HIS A 24 -8.21 11.56 21.37
CA HIS A 24 -6.98 11.14 22.07
C HIS A 24 -6.02 12.32 22.31
N TYR A 25 -5.94 13.25 21.35
CA TYR A 25 -5.19 14.51 21.51
C TYR A 25 -5.73 15.35 22.66
N GLU A 26 -7.05 15.57 22.68
CA GLU A 26 -7.70 16.34 23.72
C GLU A 26 -7.54 15.69 25.10
N ALA A 27 -7.75 14.36 25.21
CA ALA A 27 -7.60 13.62 26.45
C ALA A 27 -6.17 13.73 27.02
N LEU A 28 -5.16 13.70 26.16
CA LEU A 28 -3.76 13.86 26.54
C LEU A 28 -3.48 15.27 27.03
N ASN A 29 -3.89 16.31 26.30
CA ASN A 29 -3.66 17.69 26.70
C ASN A 29 -4.34 18.09 28.00
N GLN A 30 -5.55 17.58 28.22
CA GLN A 30 -6.23 17.74 29.53
C GLN A 30 -5.45 17.10 30.69
N ALA A 31 -4.76 15.98 30.44
CA ALA A 31 -3.94 15.31 31.45
C ALA A 31 -2.58 16.01 31.65
N LEU A 32 -2.01 16.60 30.62
CA LEU A 32 -0.74 17.33 30.70
C LEU A 32 -0.86 18.68 31.41
N GLY A 33 -2.04 19.33 31.31
CA GLY A 33 -2.26 20.69 31.77
C GLY A 33 -1.58 21.73 30.85
N GLU A 34 -1.79 23.02 31.14
CA GLU A 34 -1.32 24.12 30.31
C GLU A 34 0.21 24.14 30.13
N GLU A 35 0.95 23.76 31.16
CA GLU A 35 2.41 23.82 31.21
C GLU A 35 3.10 22.92 30.18
N TYR A 36 2.54 21.72 29.95
CA TYR A 36 3.12 20.71 29.04
C TYR A 36 2.23 20.42 27.84
N ALA A 37 1.20 21.23 27.61
CA ALA A 37 0.30 21.07 26.48
C ALA A 37 1.06 21.07 25.16
N ILE A 38 0.60 20.24 24.23
CA ILE A 38 1.14 20.15 22.87
C ILE A 38 0.17 20.79 21.89
N SER A 39 0.70 21.50 20.89
CA SER A 39 -0.11 22.05 19.82
C SER A 39 -0.60 20.93 18.88
N ARG A 40 -1.59 21.20 18.04
CA ARG A 40 -2.02 20.24 17.02
C ARG A 40 -0.92 19.91 16.03
N GLU A 41 -0.12 20.88 15.66
CA GLU A 41 1.02 20.71 14.76
C GLU A 41 2.09 19.82 15.40
N GLU A 42 2.47 20.08 16.66
CA GLU A 42 3.38 19.20 17.41
C GLU A 42 2.82 17.77 17.51
N HIS A 43 1.49 17.64 17.74
CA HIS A 43 0.87 16.33 17.86
C HIS A 43 1.02 15.53 16.57
N VAL A 44 0.66 16.11 15.43
CA VAL A 44 0.71 15.43 14.12
C VAL A 44 2.15 15.09 13.72
N ASN A 45 3.09 16.02 13.92
CA ASN A 45 4.46 15.87 13.44
C ASN A 45 5.33 14.96 14.34
N THR A 46 5.02 14.87 15.65
CA THR A 46 5.93 14.25 16.62
C THR A 46 5.29 13.14 17.45
N TYR A 47 4.01 13.27 17.79
CA TYR A 47 3.38 12.40 18.80
C TYR A 47 2.31 11.46 18.23
N ASP A 48 1.77 11.70 17.03
CA ASP A 48 0.71 10.85 16.48
C ASP A 48 1.21 9.41 16.26
N GLY A 49 0.32 8.44 16.49
CA GLY A 49 0.64 7.01 16.38
C GLY A 49 1.50 6.43 17.50
N LEU A 50 2.12 7.24 18.37
CA LEU A 50 2.96 6.73 19.45
C LEU A 50 2.13 6.29 20.66
N PRO A 51 2.55 5.23 21.39
CA PRO A 51 1.99 4.89 22.72
C PRO A 51 2.16 6.04 23.70
N THR A 52 1.24 6.19 24.66
CA THR A 52 1.29 7.26 25.67
C THR A 52 2.62 7.31 26.40
N THR A 53 3.20 6.15 26.77
CA THR A 53 4.50 6.06 27.43
C THR A 53 5.65 6.62 26.60
N ALA A 54 5.63 6.41 25.28
CA ALA A 54 6.63 7.00 24.38
C ALA A 54 6.44 8.53 24.25
N LYS A 55 5.18 9.00 24.17
CA LYS A 55 4.86 10.43 24.16
C LYS A 55 5.37 11.13 25.40
N LEU A 56 5.19 10.54 26.59
CA LEU A 56 5.66 11.12 27.85
C LEU A 56 7.20 11.22 27.91
N LYS A 57 7.92 10.23 27.38
CA LYS A 57 9.39 10.31 27.29
C LYS A 57 9.86 11.45 26.39
N LEU A 58 9.25 11.57 25.20
CA LEU A 58 9.56 12.70 24.29
C LEU A 58 9.21 14.06 24.91
N LEU A 59 8.13 14.14 25.70
CA LEU A 59 7.78 15.36 26.44
C LEU A 59 8.80 15.70 27.52
N THR A 60 9.41 14.71 28.17
CA THR A 60 10.52 14.95 29.08
C THR A 60 11.73 15.52 28.34
N GLU A 61 12.07 14.93 27.20
CA GLU A 61 13.21 15.38 26.37
C GLU A 61 12.98 16.78 25.79
N ASN A 62 11.77 17.05 25.26
CA ASN A 62 11.48 18.27 24.52
C ASN A 62 10.98 19.44 25.41
N LYS A 63 10.26 19.16 26.49
CA LYS A 63 9.58 20.17 27.33
C LYS A 63 9.92 20.05 28.82
N GLY A 64 10.81 19.13 29.22
CA GLY A 64 11.23 18.96 30.60
C GLY A 64 10.14 18.38 31.52
N LEU A 65 9.20 17.58 30.98
CA LEU A 65 8.16 16.93 31.80
C LEU A 65 8.80 16.03 32.87
N PRO A 66 8.50 16.22 34.19
CA PRO A 66 9.03 15.37 35.24
C PRO A 66 8.55 13.93 35.13
N THR A 67 9.46 12.97 35.29
CA THR A 67 9.15 11.53 35.14
C THR A 67 8.26 10.98 36.23
N ASP A 68 8.26 11.58 37.42
CA ASP A 68 7.40 11.24 38.55
C ASP A 68 5.91 11.56 38.30
N ARG A 69 5.61 12.40 37.28
CA ARG A 69 4.23 12.70 36.86
C ARG A 69 3.65 11.68 35.88
N TYR A 70 4.44 10.76 35.33
CA TYR A 70 4.00 9.84 34.28
C TYR A 70 2.79 9.01 34.66
N ASP A 71 2.79 8.38 35.83
CA ASP A 71 1.70 7.53 36.28
C ASP A 71 0.39 8.29 36.45
N GLN A 72 0.47 9.54 36.99
CA GLN A 72 -0.71 10.38 37.16
C GLN A 72 -1.26 10.82 35.81
N ILE A 73 -0.40 11.32 34.91
CA ILE A 73 -0.81 11.76 33.57
C ILE A 73 -1.41 10.58 32.80
N TRP A 74 -0.84 9.39 32.91
CA TRP A 74 -1.38 8.22 32.27
C TRP A 74 -2.80 7.90 32.77
N LYS A 75 -3.03 7.91 34.08
CA LYS A 75 -4.36 7.68 34.69
C LYS A 75 -5.37 8.75 34.28
N ASP A 76 -4.96 10.02 34.34
CA ASP A 76 -5.82 11.15 33.97
C ASP A 76 -6.19 11.10 32.49
N LYS A 77 -5.22 10.79 31.62
CA LYS A 77 -5.46 10.59 30.21
C LYS A 77 -6.49 9.48 29.95
N GLN A 78 -6.39 8.33 30.65
CA GLN A 78 -7.38 7.25 30.50
C GLN A 78 -8.78 7.69 30.96
N SER A 79 -8.87 8.38 32.10
CA SER A 79 -10.14 8.91 32.63
C SER A 79 -10.75 9.92 31.67
N ASN A 80 -9.95 10.86 31.16
CA ASN A 80 -10.39 11.85 30.17
C ASN A 80 -10.84 11.18 28.86
N THR A 81 -10.11 10.17 28.39
CA THR A 81 -10.49 9.40 27.20
C THR A 81 -11.87 8.79 27.35
N LEU A 82 -12.12 8.08 28.47
CA LEU A 82 -13.42 7.45 28.71
C LEU A 82 -14.56 8.49 28.81
N ARG A 83 -14.31 9.63 29.48
CA ARG A 83 -15.29 10.71 29.59
C ARG A 83 -15.60 11.31 28.21
N ILE A 84 -14.59 11.69 27.43
CA ILE A 84 -14.74 12.28 26.11
C ILE A 84 -15.53 11.34 25.19
N PHE A 85 -15.17 10.06 25.11
CA PHE A 85 -15.91 9.12 24.27
C PHE A 85 -17.35 8.88 24.73
N SER A 86 -17.60 8.89 26.07
CA SER A 86 -18.98 8.77 26.55
C SER A 86 -19.85 9.98 26.27
N GLU A 87 -19.28 11.16 26.19
CA GLU A 87 -19.99 12.41 25.91
C GLU A 87 -20.15 12.70 24.43
N CYS A 88 -19.09 12.47 23.63
CA CYS A 88 -19.00 12.92 22.24
C CYS A 88 -19.42 11.87 21.21
N VAL A 89 -19.33 10.58 21.52
CA VAL A 89 -19.68 9.52 20.56
C VAL A 89 -21.17 9.19 20.62
N ALA A 90 -21.81 9.21 19.48
CA ALA A 90 -23.21 8.84 19.29
C ALA A 90 -23.37 7.56 18.47
N LYS A 91 -24.56 6.97 18.46
CA LYS A 91 -24.86 5.82 17.60
C LYS A 91 -24.60 6.13 16.13
N ASP A 92 -23.89 5.23 15.46
CA ASP A 92 -23.67 5.29 14.02
C ASP A 92 -24.58 4.27 13.32
N TYR A 93 -25.71 4.74 12.83
CA TYR A 93 -26.71 3.88 12.20
C TYR A 93 -26.23 3.29 10.86
N GLU A 94 -25.31 3.95 10.18
CA GLU A 94 -24.72 3.43 8.95
C GLU A 94 -23.84 2.23 9.26
N LEU A 95 -22.93 2.35 10.25
CA LEU A 95 -22.12 1.21 10.72
C LEU A 95 -22.99 0.07 11.23
N MET A 96 -24.02 0.37 12.03
CA MET A 96 -24.97 -0.65 12.50
C MET A 96 -25.58 -1.40 11.32
N GLY A 97 -25.94 -0.70 10.24
CA GLY A 97 -26.45 -1.30 9.01
C GLY A 97 -25.44 -2.24 8.34
N TYR A 98 -24.15 -1.86 8.29
CA TYR A 98 -23.09 -2.69 7.75
C TYR A 98 -22.84 -3.94 8.59
N PHE A 99 -22.78 -3.79 9.92
CA PHE A 99 -22.61 -4.91 10.83
C PHE A 99 -23.78 -5.88 10.74
N GLN A 100 -25.01 -5.37 10.68
CA GLN A 100 -26.20 -6.22 10.49
C GLN A 100 -26.15 -7.01 9.18
N GLN A 101 -25.65 -6.41 8.09
CA GLN A 101 -25.47 -7.12 6.83
C GLN A 101 -24.46 -8.28 6.94
N LEU A 102 -23.36 -8.09 7.69
CA LEU A 102 -22.35 -9.14 7.90
C LEU A 102 -22.91 -10.26 8.78
N VAL A 103 -23.62 -9.93 9.85
CA VAL A 103 -24.29 -10.92 10.71
C VAL A 103 -25.34 -11.72 9.93
N ASN A 104 -26.16 -11.05 9.09
CA ASN A 104 -27.14 -11.71 8.24
C ASN A 104 -26.51 -12.62 7.18
N ALA A 105 -25.27 -12.33 6.77
CA ALA A 105 -24.48 -13.20 5.89
C ALA A 105 -23.85 -14.42 6.62
N GLY A 106 -24.06 -14.53 7.94
CA GLY A 106 -23.55 -15.62 8.77
C GLY A 106 -22.09 -15.45 9.20
N TYR A 107 -21.52 -14.24 9.09
CA TYR A 107 -20.15 -13.98 9.50
C TYR A 107 -20.04 -13.66 10.98
N LYS A 108 -18.95 -14.10 11.59
CA LYS A 108 -18.54 -13.69 12.93
C LYS A 108 -17.82 -12.35 12.85
N ILE A 109 -18.01 -11.52 13.87
CA ILE A 109 -17.43 -10.18 13.94
C ILE A 109 -16.57 -10.06 15.19
N ALA A 110 -15.33 -9.61 15.00
CA ALA A 110 -14.42 -9.29 16.09
C ALA A 110 -13.91 -7.86 15.97
N VAL A 111 -13.47 -7.30 17.10
CA VAL A 111 -12.76 -6.02 17.14
C VAL A 111 -11.41 -6.22 17.83
N ALA A 112 -10.32 -5.72 17.24
CA ALA A 112 -8.96 -5.84 17.77
C ALA A 112 -8.27 -4.47 17.81
N SER A 113 -7.98 -3.93 18.98
CA SER A 113 -7.46 -2.57 19.15
C SER A 113 -6.30 -2.49 20.15
N ASN A 114 -5.32 -1.60 19.87
CA ASN A 114 -4.27 -1.23 20.83
C ASN A 114 -4.78 -0.34 21.99
N SER A 115 -6.06 0.00 22.02
CA SER A 115 -6.71 0.71 23.12
C SER A 115 -6.97 -0.24 24.30
N ILE A 116 -7.14 0.30 25.52
CA ILE A 116 -7.50 -0.49 26.72
C ILE A 116 -8.93 -1.02 26.61
N ARG A 117 -9.19 -2.14 27.28
CA ARG A 117 -10.47 -2.86 27.23
C ARG A 117 -11.70 -1.97 27.46
N ASN A 118 -11.62 -1.10 28.49
CA ASN A 118 -12.73 -0.19 28.81
C ASN A 118 -13.00 0.83 27.70
N THR A 119 -11.97 1.35 27.04
CA THR A 119 -12.11 2.26 25.89
C THR A 119 -12.78 1.56 24.72
N VAL A 120 -12.32 0.35 24.36
CA VAL A 120 -12.94 -0.45 23.28
C VAL A 120 -14.42 -0.68 23.60
N LYS A 121 -14.74 -1.13 24.82
CA LYS A 121 -16.13 -1.42 25.23
C LYS A 121 -17.02 -0.18 25.15
N ILE A 122 -16.56 0.98 25.64
CA ILE A 122 -17.39 2.18 25.67
C ILE A 122 -17.65 2.72 24.27
N ILE A 123 -16.64 2.69 23.39
CA ILE A 123 -16.80 3.10 22.00
C ILE A 123 -17.81 2.19 21.28
N LEU A 124 -17.66 0.87 21.38
CA LEU A 124 -18.61 -0.07 20.76
C LEU A 124 -20.03 0.11 21.27
N LEU A 125 -20.18 0.34 22.59
CA LEU A 125 -21.49 0.61 23.20
C LEU A 125 -22.09 1.91 22.64
N ARG A 126 -21.32 2.98 22.59
CA ARG A 126 -21.77 4.31 22.14
C ARG A 126 -22.10 4.33 20.65
N LEU A 127 -21.30 3.66 19.80
CA LEU A 127 -21.60 3.47 18.38
C LEU A 127 -22.82 2.57 18.13
N GLY A 128 -23.31 1.81 19.13
CA GLY A 128 -24.38 0.83 18.97
C GLY A 128 -23.94 -0.47 18.35
N LEU A 129 -22.62 -0.77 18.37
CA LEU A 129 -22.03 -1.95 17.71
C LEU A 129 -21.84 -3.15 18.64
N LEU A 130 -21.88 -2.95 19.95
CA LEU A 130 -21.50 -3.99 20.91
C LEU A 130 -22.34 -5.28 20.78
N GLU A 131 -23.60 -5.17 20.37
CA GLU A 131 -24.51 -6.33 20.18
C GLU A 131 -24.20 -7.18 18.95
N PHE A 132 -23.46 -6.62 17.98
CA PHE A 132 -23.04 -7.32 16.75
C PHE A 132 -21.68 -8.01 16.88
N VAL A 133 -20.89 -7.67 17.91
CA VAL A 133 -19.52 -8.12 18.09
C VAL A 133 -19.47 -9.38 18.93
N ASP A 134 -18.99 -10.50 18.35
CA ASP A 134 -18.85 -11.78 19.05
C ASP A 134 -17.71 -11.73 20.10
N ILE A 135 -16.61 -11.01 19.78
CA ILE A 135 -15.48 -10.80 20.69
C ILE A 135 -14.78 -9.48 20.40
N TYR A 136 -14.26 -8.81 21.40
CA TYR A 136 -13.29 -7.75 21.24
C TYR A 136 -12.02 -8.02 22.06
N VAL A 137 -10.88 -7.71 21.44
CA VAL A 137 -9.53 -7.93 21.99
C VAL A 137 -8.83 -6.57 22.10
N SER A 138 -8.37 -6.25 23.29
CA SER A 138 -7.67 -5.03 23.65
C SER A 138 -6.17 -5.29 23.83
N ASN A 139 -5.40 -4.22 24.09
CA ASN A 139 -3.98 -4.34 24.44
C ASN A 139 -3.73 -5.07 25.75
N GLU A 140 -4.73 -5.17 26.62
CA GLU A 140 -4.66 -5.87 27.92
C GLU A 140 -4.84 -7.39 27.77
N ASP A 141 -5.25 -7.86 26.60
CA ASP A 141 -5.59 -9.25 26.34
C ASP A 141 -4.46 -10.08 25.74
N VAL A 142 -3.37 -9.44 25.36
CA VAL A 142 -2.21 -10.06 24.70
C VAL A 142 -0.91 -9.55 25.28
N VAL A 143 0.14 -10.37 25.24
CA VAL A 143 1.47 -9.98 25.72
C VAL A 143 2.16 -9.02 24.72
N ARG A 144 1.90 -9.21 23.43
CA ARG A 144 2.48 -8.40 22.37
C ARG A 144 1.37 -7.78 21.55
N ASN A 145 1.32 -6.45 21.59
CA ASN A 145 0.37 -5.65 20.83
C ASN A 145 0.78 -5.52 19.35
N LYS A 146 -0.07 -4.92 18.51
CA LYS A 146 0.29 -4.56 17.14
C LYS A 146 1.62 -3.78 17.16
N PRO A 147 2.59 -4.11 16.30
CA PRO A 147 2.46 -4.83 15.03
C PRO A 147 2.47 -6.37 15.10
N PHE A 148 2.54 -6.99 16.28
CA PHE A 148 2.46 -8.44 16.36
C PHE A 148 1.04 -8.95 16.07
N PRO A 149 0.88 -10.12 15.42
CA PRO A 149 -0.42 -10.67 15.01
C PRO A 149 -1.25 -11.26 16.16
N SER A 150 -0.77 -11.18 17.41
CA SER A 150 -1.34 -11.86 18.58
C SER A 150 -2.83 -11.59 18.80
N MET A 151 -3.28 -10.33 18.59
CA MET A 151 -4.69 -9.97 18.74
C MET A 151 -5.58 -10.66 17.70
N TYR A 152 -5.13 -10.71 16.45
CA TYR A 152 -5.86 -11.34 15.37
C TYR A 152 -5.92 -12.85 15.56
N TRP A 153 -4.80 -13.49 15.91
CA TRP A 153 -4.78 -14.90 16.27
C TRP A 153 -5.71 -15.22 17.44
N LYS A 154 -5.76 -14.36 18.45
CA LYS A 154 -6.68 -14.52 19.58
C LYS A 154 -8.15 -14.49 19.14
N CYS A 155 -8.53 -13.56 18.25
CA CYS A 155 -9.87 -13.50 17.68
C CYS A 155 -10.20 -14.79 16.90
N MET A 156 -9.29 -15.24 16.03
CA MET A 156 -9.48 -16.47 15.26
C MET A 156 -9.61 -17.71 16.14
N MET A 157 -8.73 -17.87 17.13
CA MET A 157 -8.78 -19.00 18.07
C MET A 157 -10.09 -19.02 18.86
N ALA A 158 -10.55 -17.85 19.33
CA ALA A 158 -11.76 -17.76 20.13
C ALA A 158 -13.03 -18.09 19.34
N LEU A 159 -13.03 -17.82 18.03
CA LEU A 159 -14.20 -18.00 17.16
C LEU A 159 -14.08 -19.21 16.22
N GLY A 160 -12.97 -19.95 16.28
CA GLY A 160 -12.75 -21.14 15.47
C GLY A 160 -12.60 -20.82 13.97
N ALA A 161 -12.03 -19.67 13.63
CA ALA A 161 -11.78 -19.26 12.26
C ALA A 161 -10.32 -19.53 11.83
N LEU A 162 -10.11 -19.73 10.53
CA LEU A 162 -8.78 -19.89 9.95
C LEU A 162 -8.34 -18.60 9.24
N PRO A 163 -7.04 -18.38 9.02
CA PRO A 163 -6.54 -17.19 8.32
C PRO A 163 -7.17 -16.98 6.94
N ASP A 164 -7.33 -18.04 6.14
CA ASP A 164 -7.92 -18.00 4.80
C ASP A 164 -9.42 -17.61 4.81
N ASP A 165 -10.10 -17.75 5.95
CA ASP A 165 -11.53 -17.44 6.15
C ASP A 165 -11.72 -16.18 7.00
N THR A 166 -10.66 -15.39 7.18
CA THR A 166 -10.65 -14.18 8.00
C THR A 166 -10.24 -12.97 7.18
N VAL A 167 -11.03 -11.89 7.30
CA VAL A 167 -10.71 -10.57 6.75
C VAL A 167 -10.45 -9.60 7.88
N ILE A 168 -9.38 -8.82 7.79
CA ILE A 168 -9.01 -7.78 8.76
C ILE A 168 -9.10 -6.41 8.06
N LEU A 169 -9.74 -5.45 8.73
CA LEU A 169 -9.81 -4.05 8.29
C LEU A 169 -8.90 -3.20 9.19
N GLU A 170 -7.97 -2.47 8.57
CA GLU A 170 -6.94 -1.69 9.28
C GLU A 170 -6.56 -0.41 8.55
N ASP A 171 -6.39 0.69 9.33
CA ASP A 171 -5.92 1.97 8.80
C ASP A 171 -4.43 2.20 9.03
N SER A 172 -3.93 1.71 10.17
CA SER A 172 -2.58 2.01 10.66
C SER A 172 -1.54 1.02 10.11
N HIS A 173 -0.33 1.53 9.93
CA HIS A 173 0.87 0.83 9.59
C HIS A 173 1.14 -0.37 10.50
N VAL A 174 1.10 -0.19 11.85
CA VAL A 174 1.37 -1.25 12.83
C VAL A 174 0.30 -2.33 12.80
N GLY A 175 -0.95 -1.94 12.57
CA GLY A 175 -2.04 -2.88 12.45
C GLY A 175 -2.00 -3.68 11.15
N ARG A 176 -1.68 -3.04 10.02
CA ARG A 176 -1.51 -3.71 8.72
C ARG A 176 -0.38 -4.73 8.76
N GLN A 177 0.76 -4.41 9.43
CA GLN A 177 1.83 -5.39 9.62
C GLN A 177 1.33 -6.61 10.38
N GLY A 178 0.66 -6.42 11.50
CA GLY A 178 0.09 -7.53 12.27
C GLY A 178 -0.92 -8.35 11.48
N ALA A 179 -1.74 -7.69 10.63
CA ALA A 179 -2.70 -8.37 9.75
C ALA A 179 -2.00 -9.25 8.71
N LEU A 180 -0.96 -8.73 8.04
CA LEU A 180 -0.15 -9.50 7.09
C LEU A 180 0.56 -10.69 7.76
N ASP A 181 1.18 -10.46 8.93
CA ASP A 181 1.87 -11.50 9.68
C ASP A 181 0.91 -12.58 10.21
N SER A 182 -0.38 -12.24 10.41
CA SER A 182 -1.42 -13.21 10.77
C SER A 182 -1.82 -14.15 9.63
N LYS A 183 -1.42 -13.83 8.38
CA LYS A 183 -1.75 -14.51 7.13
C LYS A 183 -3.24 -14.43 6.74
N CYS A 184 -3.97 -13.48 7.33
CA CYS A 184 -5.35 -13.19 6.97
C CYS A 184 -5.43 -12.27 5.74
N HIS A 185 -6.63 -12.16 5.17
CA HIS A 185 -6.91 -11.18 4.13
C HIS A 185 -6.96 -9.78 4.75
N LEU A 186 -6.16 -8.85 4.21
CA LEU A 186 -6.17 -7.44 4.62
C LEU A 186 -7.02 -6.60 3.68
N VAL A 187 -7.98 -5.85 4.23
CA VAL A 187 -8.70 -4.77 3.55
C VAL A 187 -8.24 -3.45 4.17
N PRO A 188 -7.34 -2.72 3.51
CA PRO A 188 -6.86 -1.44 4.03
C PRO A 188 -7.99 -0.41 4.03
N ILE A 189 -8.04 0.35 5.12
CA ILE A 189 -8.94 1.50 5.35
C ILE A 189 -8.07 2.73 5.53
N GLU A 190 -8.43 3.87 4.94
CA GLU A 190 -7.69 5.12 5.12
C GLU A 190 -8.19 5.91 6.34
N ASN A 191 -9.50 5.89 6.58
CA ASN A 191 -10.17 6.51 7.72
C ASN A 191 -11.61 5.97 7.82
N ARG A 192 -12.36 6.37 8.88
CA ARG A 192 -13.75 5.91 9.10
C ARG A 192 -14.66 6.05 7.88
N LYS A 193 -14.52 7.12 7.09
CA LYS A 193 -15.38 7.39 5.92
C LYS A 193 -15.10 6.47 4.73
N ASP A 194 -13.94 5.82 4.71
CA ASP A 194 -13.57 4.84 3.70
C ASP A 194 -14.28 3.48 3.91
N LEU A 195 -14.80 3.23 5.12
CA LEU A 195 -15.65 2.07 5.40
C LEU A 195 -17.07 2.33 4.92
N ASP A 196 -17.34 1.96 3.67
CA ASP A 196 -18.59 2.16 2.94
C ASP A 196 -19.19 0.83 2.45
N GLN A 197 -20.32 0.89 1.74
CA GLN A 197 -20.98 -0.29 1.19
C GLN A 197 -20.06 -1.09 0.24
N HIS A 198 -19.21 -0.41 -0.52
CA HIS A 198 -18.29 -1.06 -1.43
C HIS A 198 -17.26 -1.95 -0.66
N LYS A 199 -16.75 -1.47 0.47
CA LYS A 199 -15.86 -2.27 1.35
C LYS A 199 -16.60 -3.48 1.93
N ILE A 200 -17.87 -3.32 2.34
CA ILE A 200 -18.70 -4.44 2.83
C ILE A 200 -18.91 -5.50 1.74
N ASP A 201 -19.22 -5.08 0.52
CA ASP A 201 -19.39 -6.01 -0.61
C ASP A 201 -18.09 -6.71 -0.98
N ARG A 202 -16.96 -6.01 -0.86
CA ARG A 202 -15.63 -6.57 -1.02
C ARG A 202 -15.31 -7.64 0.03
N ILE A 203 -15.61 -7.39 1.33
CA ILE A 203 -15.48 -8.41 2.38
C ILE A 203 -16.27 -9.66 2.02
N LYS A 204 -17.52 -9.51 1.61
CA LYS A 204 -18.38 -10.63 1.19
C LYS A 204 -17.80 -11.38 0.00
N LYS A 205 -17.23 -10.65 -0.97
CA LYS A 205 -16.59 -11.26 -2.15
C LYS A 205 -15.36 -12.06 -1.76
N ILE A 206 -14.51 -11.57 -0.85
CA ILE A 206 -13.32 -12.29 -0.35
C ILE A 206 -13.75 -13.56 0.36
N LEU A 207 -14.67 -13.47 1.33
CA LEU A 207 -15.08 -14.60 2.16
C LEU A 207 -15.96 -15.65 1.43
N ASN A 208 -16.61 -15.29 0.33
CA ASN A 208 -17.46 -16.19 -0.46
C ASN A 208 -16.81 -16.62 -1.78
N GLY A 209 -15.72 -15.99 -2.19
CA GLY A 209 -15.01 -16.25 -3.44
C GLY A 209 -13.91 -17.29 -3.30
N LYS A 210 -13.51 -17.86 -4.45
CA LYS A 210 -12.21 -18.54 -4.56
C LYS A 210 -11.12 -17.51 -4.27
N LYS A 211 -10.00 -17.92 -3.64
CA LYS A 211 -8.84 -17.07 -3.23
C LYS A 211 -8.54 -15.96 -4.26
N GLN A 212 -9.03 -14.74 -4.03
CA GLN A 212 -8.61 -13.58 -4.80
C GLN A 212 -7.59 -12.80 -3.98
N LYS A 213 -6.43 -12.51 -4.56
CA LYS A 213 -5.46 -11.60 -3.96
C LYS A 213 -6.15 -10.27 -3.66
N VAL A 214 -6.05 -9.79 -2.43
CA VAL A 214 -6.60 -8.48 -2.03
C VAL A 214 -5.81 -7.40 -2.74
N SER A 215 -6.46 -6.45 -3.43
CA SER A 215 -5.77 -5.36 -4.09
C SER A 215 -5.35 -4.28 -3.08
N TRP A 216 -4.18 -3.69 -3.29
CA TRP A 216 -3.83 -2.44 -2.62
C TRP A 216 -4.79 -1.34 -3.08
N GLU A 217 -5.31 -0.54 -2.14
CA GLU A 217 -6.21 0.59 -2.47
C GLU A 217 -5.66 1.87 -1.86
N SER A 218 -5.49 2.88 -2.71
CA SER A 218 -5.15 4.24 -2.30
C SER A 218 -5.86 5.26 -3.20
N LYS A 219 -6.47 6.26 -2.60
CA LYS A 219 -7.14 7.35 -3.34
C LYS A 219 -6.16 8.42 -3.82
N THR A 220 -4.96 8.45 -3.26
CA THR A 220 -3.99 9.52 -3.49
C THR A 220 -2.79 9.05 -4.32
N MET A 221 -2.37 7.79 -4.18
CA MET A 221 -1.22 7.26 -4.91
C MET A 221 -1.41 7.33 -6.42
N ASN A 222 -0.37 7.78 -7.10
CA ASN A 222 -0.28 7.78 -8.56
C ASN A 222 0.39 6.51 -9.05
N VAL A 223 -0.18 5.85 -10.08
CA VAL A 223 0.43 4.74 -10.80
C VAL A 223 0.71 5.17 -12.22
N LEU A 224 1.98 5.21 -12.61
CA LEU A 224 2.43 5.64 -13.94
C LEU A 224 2.90 4.43 -14.75
N ILE A 225 2.29 4.23 -15.93
CA ILE A 225 2.66 3.17 -16.86
C ILE A 225 3.06 3.79 -18.20
N PRO A 226 4.38 3.93 -18.48
CA PRO A 226 4.86 4.35 -19.77
C PRO A 226 4.74 3.18 -20.78
N MET A 227 3.89 3.34 -21.80
CA MET A 227 3.65 2.34 -22.85
C MET A 227 3.78 2.92 -24.26
N ALA A 228 4.55 4.01 -24.39
CA ALA A 228 4.78 4.71 -25.66
C ALA A 228 5.93 4.12 -26.50
N GLY A 229 6.50 2.99 -26.11
CA GLY A 229 7.55 2.30 -26.87
C GLY A 229 7.04 1.77 -28.21
N ARG A 230 7.90 1.79 -29.26
CA ARG A 230 7.52 1.34 -30.62
C ARG A 230 7.19 -0.14 -30.76
N GLY A 231 7.63 -1.00 -29.84
CA GLY A 231 7.40 -2.45 -29.92
C GLY A 231 7.97 -3.09 -31.19
N SER A 232 9.08 -2.57 -31.73
CA SER A 232 9.64 -2.94 -33.05
C SER A 232 9.93 -4.44 -33.20
N ARG A 233 10.30 -5.12 -32.11
CA ARG A 233 10.57 -6.58 -32.10
C ARG A 233 9.32 -7.39 -32.47
N PHE A 234 8.15 -7.00 -31.95
CA PHE A 234 6.87 -7.64 -32.30
C PHE A 234 6.47 -7.34 -33.75
N ALA A 235 6.63 -6.08 -34.18
CA ALA A 235 6.32 -5.69 -35.57
C ALA A 235 7.16 -6.46 -36.61
N THR A 236 8.45 -6.71 -36.31
CA THR A 236 9.34 -7.49 -37.22
C THR A 236 8.97 -8.98 -37.28
N GLN A 237 8.26 -9.52 -36.26
CA GLN A 237 7.76 -10.89 -36.26
C GLN A 237 6.30 -11.03 -36.73
N GLY A 238 5.74 -9.98 -37.33
CA GLY A 238 4.42 -10.04 -37.99
C GLY A 238 3.23 -9.83 -37.06
N TYR A 239 3.43 -9.36 -35.84
CA TYR A 239 2.32 -8.99 -34.97
C TYR A 239 1.60 -7.75 -35.49
N THR A 240 0.29 -7.84 -35.67
CA THR A 240 -0.54 -6.79 -36.26
C THR A 240 -0.84 -5.64 -35.30
N PHE A 241 -0.93 -5.93 -34.01
CA PHE A 241 -1.25 -4.95 -32.99
C PHE A 241 0.02 -4.39 -32.33
N PRO A 242 0.00 -3.13 -31.85
CA PRO A 242 1.07 -2.59 -31.05
C PRO A 242 1.21 -3.36 -29.76
N LYS A 243 2.43 -3.39 -29.20
CA LYS A 243 2.79 -4.19 -28.05
C LYS A 243 1.76 -4.21 -26.88
N PRO A 244 1.19 -3.06 -26.43
CA PRO A 244 0.22 -3.09 -25.33
C PRO A 244 -1.09 -3.84 -25.62
N LEU A 245 -1.40 -4.06 -26.91
CA LEU A 245 -2.63 -4.73 -27.37
C LEU A 245 -2.41 -6.18 -27.80
N ILE A 246 -1.18 -6.69 -27.69
CA ILE A 246 -0.89 -8.09 -28.00
C ILE A 246 -1.66 -8.99 -27.05
N ASP A 247 -2.26 -10.04 -27.60
CA ASP A 247 -3.02 -11.03 -26.81
C ASP A 247 -2.10 -11.84 -25.91
N VAL A 248 -2.49 -11.93 -24.64
CA VAL A 248 -1.85 -12.77 -23.60
C VAL A 248 -2.96 -13.57 -22.92
N LYS A 249 -3.16 -14.82 -23.32
CA LYS A 249 -4.21 -15.72 -22.80
C LYS A 249 -5.63 -15.09 -22.84
N GLY A 250 -5.97 -14.42 -23.93
CA GLY A 250 -7.30 -13.83 -24.16
C GLY A 250 -7.49 -12.41 -23.61
N LYS A 251 -6.44 -11.77 -23.06
CA LYS A 251 -6.44 -10.37 -22.60
C LYS A 251 -5.37 -9.54 -23.32
N PRO A 252 -5.59 -8.25 -23.57
CA PRO A 252 -4.52 -7.36 -24.01
C PRO A 252 -3.38 -7.31 -22.98
N MET A 253 -2.13 -7.27 -23.42
CA MET A 253 -0.95 -7.24 -22.56
C MET A 253 -1.05 -6.17 -21.46
N ILE A 254 -1.51 -4.96 -21.78
CA ILE A 254 -1.66 -3.89 -20.80
C ILE A 254 -2.70 -4.23 -19.73
N GLN A 255 -3.77 -4.93 -20.08
CA GLN A 255 -4.75 -5.40 -19.09
C GLN A 255 -4.11 -6.42 -18.15
N VAL A 256 -3.33 -7.37 -18.68
CA VAL A 256 -2.61 -8.36 -17.87
C VAL A 256 -1.67 -7.67 -16.88
N VAL A 257 -0.96 -6.62 -17.31
CA VAL A 257 -0.07 -5.84 -16.43
C VAL A 257 -0.86 -5.12 -15.32
N VAL A 258 -1.96 -4.44 -15.65
CA VAL A 258 -2.79 -3.73 -14.66
C VAL A 258 -3.44 -4.71 -13.68
N ASP A 259 -4.00 -5.81 -14.17
CA ASP A 259 -4.59 -6.88 -13.33
C ASP A 259 -3.52 -7.49 -12.40
N ASN A 260 -2.30 -7.69 -12.91
CA ASN A 260 -1.17 -8.25 -12.16
C ASN A 260 -0.63 -7.30 -11.08
N LEU A 261 -0.61 -5.99 -11.33
CA LEU A 261 -0.26 -5.00 -10.31
C LEU A 261 -1.21 -5.10 -9.11
N ASN A 262 -2.47 -5.40 -9.35
CA ASN A 262 -3.49 -5.58 -8.33
C ASN A 262 -3.59 -4.37 -7.39
N ILE A 263 -3.58 -3.17 -7.96
CA ILE A 263 -3.59 -1.87 -7.27
C ILE A 263 -4.79 -1.06 -7.76
N LYS A 264 -5.56 -0.51 -6.83
CA LYS A 264 -6.60 0.50 -7.11
C LYS A 264 -6.09 1.86 -6.67
N ALA A 265 -5.74 2.70 -7.62
CA ALA A 265 -5.14 4.01 -7.43
C ALA A 265 -5.44 4.93 -8.62
N LYS A 266 -4.83 6.11 -8.68
CA LYS A 266 -4.93 7.01 -9.82
C LYS A 266 -3.94 6.58 -10.91
N TYR A 267 -4.44 6.00 -11.99
CA TYR A 267 -3.59 5.58 -13.11
C TYR A 267 -3.33 6.71 -14.09
N THR A 268 -2.09 6.78 -14.60
CA THR A 268 -1.68 7.62 -15.72
C THR A 268 -0.94 6.75 -16.73
N PHE A 269 -1.43 6.70 -17.96
CA PHE A 269 -0.81 5.97 -19.08
C PHE A 269 -0.16 6.94 -20.05
N ILE A 270 1.06 6.64 -20.51
CA ILE A 270 1.71 7.39 -21.57
C ILE A 270 1.71 6.54 -22.83
N VAL A 271 1.03 7.00 -23.87
CA VAL A 271 0.76 6.24 -25.10
C VAL A 271 1.28 6.94 -26.35
N GLN A 272 1.61 6.21 -27.41
CA GLN A 272 1.82 6.80 -28.71
C GLN A 272 0.50 7.36 -29.25
N LYS A 273 0.51 8.59 -29.73
CA LYS A 273 -0.66 9.27 -30.30
C LYS A 273 -1.26 8.46 -31.45
N GLU A 274 -0.42 7.95 -32.37
CA GLU A 274 -0.87 7.09 -33.45
C GLU A 274 -1.65 5.86 -32.97
N HIS A 275 -1.14 5.20 -31.89
CA HIS A 275 -1.83 4.03 -31.31
C HIS A 275 -3.13 4.44 -30.61
N TYR A 276 -3.12 5.58 -29.91
CA TYR A 276 -4.31 6.11 -29.24
C TYR A 276 -5.46 6.34 -30.22
N GLU A 277 -5.19 7.02 -31.35
CA GLU A 277 -6.19 7.34 -32.35
C GLU A 277 -6.63 6.08 -33.13
N LYS A 278 -5.67 5.30 -33.64
CA LYS A 278 -5.94 4.15 -34.50
C LYS A 278 -6.71 3.02 -33.78
N TYR A 279 -6.41 2.77 -32.51
CA TYR A 279 -6.97 1.64 -31.75
C TYR A 279 -7.95 2.08 -30.67
N SER A 280 -8.29 3.37 -30.59
CA SER A 280 -9.22 3.93 -29.61
C SER A 280 -8.89 3.51 -28.17
N LEU A 281 -7.61 3.63 -27.80
CA LEU A 281 -7.07 3.14 -26.53
C LEU A 281 -7.78 3.71 -25.31
N GLN A 282 -8.40 4.90 -25.43
CA GLN A 282 -9.16 5.52 -24.33
C GLN A 282 -10.25 4.59 -23.76
N TYR A 283 -10.92 3.81 -24.61
CA TYR A 283 -11.98 2.92 -24.14
C TYR A 283 -11.42 1.74 -23.36
N LEU A 284 -10.35 1.12 -23.88
CA LEU A 284 -9.69 0.02 -23.19
C LEU A 284 -9.10 0.47 -21.84
N LEU A 285 -8.37 1.60 -21.85
CA LEU A 285 -7.69 2.09 -20.66
C LEU A 285 -8.68 2.49 -19.57
N ASN A 286 -9.80 3.15 -19.91
CA ASN A 286 -10.86 3.44 -18.97
C ASN A 286 -11.63 2.19 -18.48
N LEU A 287 -11.66 1.12 -19.27
CA LEU A 287 -12.26 -0.14 -18.86
C LEU A 287 -11.42 -0.85 -17.79
N ILE A 288 -10.08 -0.85 -17.96
CA ILE A 288 -9.16 -1.54 -17.04
C ILE A 288 -8.74 -0.68 -15.83
N ALA A 289 -8.73 0.65 -15.99
CA ALA A 289 -8.43 1.63 -14.96
C ALA A 289 -9.39 2.83 -15.10
N PRO A 290 -10.58 2.78 -14.50
CA PRO A 290 -11.57 3.86 -14.59
C PRO A 290 -11.00 5.21 -14.16
N ASP A 291 -11.39 6.27 -14.86
CA ASP A 291 -10.95 7.65 -14.61
C ASP A 291 -9.43 7.88 -14.76
N CYS A 292 -8.73 7.03 -15.51
CA CYS A 292 -7.30 7.18 -15.74
C CYS A 292 -6.94 8.42 -16.59
N ASN A 293 -5.75 8.99 -16.33
CA ASN A 293 -5.15 9.99 -17.18
C ASN A 293 -4.45 9.34 -18.37
N ILE A 294 -4.51 9.97 -19.55
CA ILE A 294 -3.86 9.47 -20.76
C ILE A 294 -3.04 10.58 -21.39
N VAL A 295 -1.71 10.43 -21.35
CA VAL A 295 -0.75 11.35 -21.97
C VAL A 295 -0.35 10.81 -23.33
N GLN A 296 -0.54 11.60 -24.38
CA GLN A 296 -0.20 11.21 -25.75
C GLN A 296 1.17 11.74 -26.13
N VAL A 297 2.00 10.89 -26.72
CA VAL A 297 3.34 11.22 -27.20
C VAL A 297 3.37 11.17 -28.71
N ASP A 298 3.91 12.20 -29.30
CA ASP A 298 4.18 12.25 -30.75
C ASP A 298 5.69 12.05 -30.98
N GLY A 299 6.05 10.91 -31.59
CA GLY A 299 7.45 10.57 -31.88
C GLY A 299 8.15 9.77 -30.76
N ILE A 300 9.47 9.93 -30.67
CA ILE A 300 10.35 9.19 -29.74
C ILE A 300 11.02 10.18 -28.79
N THR A 301 11.04 9.86 -27.51
CA THR A 301 11.81 10.57 -26.50
C THR A 301 13.24 10.02 -26.39
N GLU A 302 14.11 10.72 -25.67
CA GLU A 302 15.50 10.33 -25.45
C GLU A 302 15.68 9.22 -24.38
N GLY A 303 14.60 8.51 -24.06
CA GLY A 303 14.58 7.39 -23.14
C GLY A 303 13.35 7.36 -22.21
N ALA A 304 13.25 6.31 -21.41
CA ALA A 304 12.09 6.07 -20.56
C ALA A 304 11.89 7.18 -19.51
N ALA A 305 12.95 7.73 -18.92
CA ALA A 305 12.86 8.82 -17.97
C ALA A 305 12.30 10.10 -18.61
N CYS A 306 12.70 10.43 -19.84
CA CYS A 306 12.12 11.56 -20.58
C CYS A 306 10.65 11.32 -20.89
N THR A 307 10.28 10.06 -21.20
CA THR A 307 8.87 9.69 -21.44
C THR A 307 8.04 9.91 -20.19
N THR A 308 8.49 9.44 -19.02
CA THR A 308 7.73 9.55 -17.77
C THR A 308 7.51 11.01 -17.34
N LEU A 309 8.45 11.91 -17.61
CA LEU A 309 8.31 13.35 -17.34
C LEU A 309 7.23 14.05 -18.17
N LEU A 310 6.76 13.45 -19.27
CA LEU A 310 5.61 13.97 -20.01
C LEU A 310 4.31 13.93 -19.19
N ALA A 311 4.27 13.10 -18.15
CA ALA A 311 3.16 13.02 -17.20
C ALA A 311 3.37 13.92 -15.95
N LYS A 312 4.35 14.86 -15.98
CA LYS A 312 4.74 15.70 -14.84
C LYS A 312 3.53 16.36 -14.16
N GLU A 313 2.58 16.89 -14.94
CA GLU A 313 1.37 17.54 -14.39
C GLU A 313 0.53 16.65 -13.44
N PHE A 314 0.62 15.32 -13.57
CA PHE A 314 -0.13 14.36 -12.76
C PHE A 314 0.69 13.79 -11.61
N ILE A 315 2.02 13.74 -11.72
CA ILE A 315 2.90 13.06 -10.78
C ILE A 315 3.80 13.99 -9.95
N ASP A 316 3.95 15.27 -10.32
CA ASP A 316 4.76 16.25 -9.59
C ASP A 316 3.96 16.79 -8.39
N ASN A 317 3.84 15.97 -7.37
CA ASN A 317 3.11 16.28 -6.14
C ASN A 317 3.67 15.48 -4.96
N ASP A 318 3.18 15.75 -3.74
CA ASP A 318 3.63 15.10 -2.51
C ASP A 318 3.01 13.70 -2.27
N GLU A 319 2.17 13.21 -3.20
CA GLU A 319 1.57 11.88 -3.11
C GLU A 319 2.52 10.78 -3.58
N PRO A 320 2.37 9.56 -3.07
CA PRO A 320 3.19 8.43 -3.52
C PRO A 320 3.04 8.16 -5.01
N LEU A 321 4.15 7.78 -5.64
CA LEU A 321 4.21 7.40 -7.05
C LEU A 321 4.71 5.95 -7.18
N LEU A 322 3.94 5.11 -7.86
CA LEU A 322 4.40 3.83 -8.36
C LEU A 322 4.58 3.91 -9.88
N MET A 323 5.75 3.51 -10.36
CA MET A 323 5.98 3.33 -11.79
C MET A 323 6.12 1.85 -12.11
N ALA A 324 5.49 1.39 -13.18
CA ALA A 324 5.59 0.02 -13.65
C ALA A 324 5.80 -0.06 -15.16
N ASN A 325 6.64 -0.98 -15.60
CA ASN A 325 6.77 -1.31 -17.01
C ASN A 325 5.47 -1.91 -17.55
N SER A 326 5.21 -1.74 -18.84
CA SER A 326 3.99 -2.20 -19.51
C SER A 326 4.10 -3.61 -20.13
N ASP A 327 5.15 -4.36 -19.79
CA ASP A 327 5.55 -5.57 -20.52
C ASP A 327 6.13 -6.69 -19.65
N GLN A 328 5.62 -6.78 -18.42
CA GLN A 328 6.04 -7.81 -17.47
C GLN A 328 4.87 -8.33 -16.65
N PHE A 329 4.99 -9.56 -16.20
CA PHE A 329 4.10 -10.18 -15.22
C PHE A 329 4.95 -10.63 -14.03
N VAL A 330 4.50 -10.34 -12.81
CA VAL A 330 5.29 -10.54 -11.60
C VAL A 330 4.47 -11.31 -10.57
N GLU A 331 5.02 -12.40 -10.04
CA GLU A 331 4.41 -13.12 -8.92
C GLU A 331 4.77 -12.43 -7.60
N TRP A 332 3.95 -11.50 -7.18
CA TRP A 332 4.16 -10.67 -6.00
C TRP A 332 2.89 -10.45 -5.19
N ASP A 333 3.04 -9.94 -3.98
CA ASP A 333 1.96 -9.40 -3.17
C ASP A 333 2.08 -7.87 -3.11
N SER A 334 1.15 -7.16 -3.78
CA SER A 334 1.17 -5.70 -3.82
C SER A 334 0.92 -5.07 -2.44
N ASN A 335 0.11 -5.72 -1.57
CA ASN A 335 -0.13 -5.22 -0.23
C ASN A 335 1.13 -5.34 0.64
N GLU A 336 1.79 -6.50 0.63
CA GLU A 336 3.02 -6.71 1.38
C GLU A 336 4.14 -5.76 0.93
N THR A 337 4.31 -5.63 -0.39
CA THR A 337 5.37 -4.80 -0.97
C THR A 337 5.15 -3.31 -0.71
N LEU A 338 3.96 -2.80 -1.04
CA LEU A 338 3.67 -1.37 -0.85
C LEU A 338 3.60 -0.99 0.63
N TYR A 339 3.17 -1.93 1.47
CA TYR A 339 3.28 -1.75 2.91
C TYR A 339 4.75 -1.59 3.35
N ALA A 340 5.64 -2.48 2.89
CA ALA A 340 7.06 -2.41 3.24
C ALA A 340 7.70 -1.09 2.80
N PHE A 341 7.33 -0.55 1.62
CA PHE A 341 7.84 0.72 1.14
C PHE A 341 7.25 1.93 1.86
N SER A 342 5.94 1.95 2.12
CA SER A 342 5.26 3.07 2.76
C SER A 342 5.48 3.16 4.27
N ASN A 343 6.20 2.20 4.87
CA ASN A 343 6.40 2.07 6.32
C ASN A 343 7.36 3.10 6.95
N GLY A 344 7.58 4.20 6.29
CA GLY A 344 8.08 5.41 6.96
C GLY A 344 9.58 5.63 6.98
N ASP A 345 10.44 4.63 6.78
CA ASP A 345 11.88 4.79 6.87
C ASP A 345 12.61 4.82 5.51
N CYS A 346 11.87 4.84 4.39
CA CYS A 346 12.46 5.02 3.06
C CYS A 346 11.70 6.07 2.22
N ASP A 347 12.43 6.67 1.29
CA ASP A 347 11.93 7.67 0.34
C ASP A 347 11.67 7.04 -1.04
N GLY A 348 12.27 5.88 -1.30
CA GLY A 348 12.10 5.11 -2.53
C GLY A 348 12.12 3.60 -2.29
N GLY A 349 11.51 2.86 -3.21
CA GLY A 349 11.44 1.40 -3.16
C GLY A 349 11.62 0.78 -4.55
N ILE A 350 12.35 -0.30 -4.63
CA ILE A 350 12.63 -1.04 -5.86
C ILE A 350 12.24 -2.49 -5.67
N LEU A 351 11.35 -3.00 -6.52
CA LEU A 351 11.04 -4.42 -6.55
C LEU A 351 12.13 -5.16 -7.31
N THR A 352 12.71 -6.21 -6.70
CA THR A 352 13.86 -6.94 -7.24
C THR A 352 13.62 -8.44 -7.25
N PHE A 353 14.46 -9.17 -7.98
CA PHE A 353 14.55 -10.63 -7.97
C PHE A 353 16.01 -11.06 -8.18
N PRO A 354 16.40 -12.26 -7.71
CA PRO A 354 17.77 -12.76 -7.89
C PRO A 354 18.10 -13.06 -9.36
N ALA A 355 19.04 -12.32 -9.95
CA ALA A 355 19.54 -12.56 -11.31
C ALA A 355 20.96 -12.01 -11.50
N SER A 356 21.62 -12.43 -12.60
CA SER A 356 22.99 -11.99 -12.94
C SER A 356 23.17 -11.60 -14.41
N HIS A 357 22.09 -11.66 -15.23
CA HIS A 357 22.18 -11.40 -16.66
C HIS A 357 22.17 -9.90 -16.97
N PRO A 358 23.09 -9.35 -17.78
CA PRO A 358 23.25 -7.91 -18.04
C PRO A 358 22.10 -7.24 -18.81
N LYS A 359 21.00 -7.94 -19.08
CA LYS A 359 19.80 -7.33 -19.66
C LYS A 359 18.98 -6.52 -18.66
N TRP A 360 19.22 -6.70 -17.35
CA TRP A 360 18.46 -6.07 -16.26
C TRP A 360 19.17 -4.85 -15.69
N SER A 361 18.42 -4.02 -14.97
CA SER A 361 18.98 -3.05 -14.04
C SER A 361 19.22 -3.72 -12.70
N TYR A 362 20.12 -3.17 -11.88
CA TYR A 362 20.55 -3.77 -10.61
C TYR A 362 20.59 -2.74 -9.51
N ALA A 363 20.32 -3.17 -8.27
CA ALA A 363 20.44 -2.39 -7.06
C ALA A 363 21.47 -3.02 -6.12
N LYS A 364 22.48 -2.26 -5.69
CA LYS A 364 23.50 -2.69 -4.71
C LYS A 364 23.12 -2.12 -3.35
N LEU A 365 23.22 -2.96 -2.31
CA LEU A 365 22.94 -2.57 -0.93
C LEU A 365 24.22 -2.16 -0.19
N ASP A 366 24.06 -1.28 0.80
CA ASP A 366 25.03 -1.00 1.84
C ASP A 366 24.88 -1.98 3.03
N ASP A 367 25.71 -1.78 4.07
CA ASP A 367 25.72 -2.64 5.27
C ASP A 367 24.43 -2.49 6.12
N ASP A 368 23.66 -1.40 5.96
CA ASP A 368 22.40 -1.12 6.65
C ASP A 368 21.18 -1.63 5.87
N GLY A 369 21.39 -2.21 4.69
CA GLY A 369 20.35 -2.77 3.83
C GLY A 369 19.59 -1.74 3.00
N PHE A 370 20.16 -0.53 2.83
CA PHE A 370 19.67 0.45 1.88
C PHE A 370 20.41 0.37 0.55
N VAL A 371 19.78 0.83 -0.52
CA VAL A 371 20.41 0.89 -1.84
C VAL A 371 21.49 1.97 -1.83
N SER A 372 22.73 1.57 -2.10
CA SER A 372 23.90 2.47 -2.22
C SER A 372 24.18 2.90 -3.66
N GLU A 373 23.77 2.09 -4.64
CA GLU A 373 23.97 2.35 -6.06
C GLU A 373 22.97 1.56 -6.90
N VAL A 374 22.50 2.13 -7.99
CA VAL A 374 21.78 1.39 -9.02
C VAL A 374 22.52 1.50 -10.36
N ALA A 375 22.44 0.45 -11.19
CA ALA A 375 23.07 0.45 -12.51
C ALA A 375 22.16 -0.18 -13.56
N GLU A 376 22.04 0.47 -14.69
CA GLU A 376 21.30 -0.02 -15.87
C GLU A 376 22.19 -0.94 -16.70
N LYS A 377 21.72 -2.16 -16.99
CA LYS A 377 22.40 -3.14 -17.86
C LYS A 377 23.82 -3.52 -17.41
N LYS A 378 24.10 -3.41 -16.13
CA LYS A 378 25.40 -3.74 -15.54
C LYS A 378 25.15 -4.46 -14.21
N PRO A 379 25.48 -5.76 -14.12
CA PRO A 379 25.35 -6.52 -12.87
C PRO A 379 26.34 -6.01 -11.82
N ILE A 380 25.88 -5.22 -10.87
CA ILE A 380 26.66 -4.71 -9.73
C ILE A 380 26.33 -5.44 -8.43
N SER A 381 25.32 -6.31 -8.47
CA SER A 381 24.81 -7.12 -7.36
C SER A 381 24.04 -8.32 -7.92
N GLU A 382 23.36 -9.09 -7.06
CA GLU A 382 22.41 -10.14 -7.45
C GLU A 382 20.94 -9.62 -7.50
N HIS A 383 20.69 -8.39 -7.06
CA HIS A 383 19.35 -7.79 -6.98
C HIS A 383 18.98 -7.09 -8.29
N ALA A 384 18.46 -7.88 -9.24
CA ALA A 384 17.96 -7.35 -10.52
C ALA A 384 16.58 -6.72 -10.33
N THR A 385 16.31 -5.59 -11.01
CA THR A 385 15.01 -4.92 -10.90
C THR A 385 13.97 -5.54 -11.82
N VAL A 386 12.73 -5.66 -11.34
CA VAL A 386 11.59 -6.14 -12.16
C VAL A 386 10.90 -5.03 -12.95
N GLY A 387 11.34 -3.76 -12.81
CA GLY A 387 10.69 -2.62 -13.46
C GLY A 387 9.46 -2.10 -12.73
N VAL A 388 9.36 -2.34 -11.43
CA VAL A 388 8.39 -1.71 -10.51
C VAL A 388 9.17 -0.87 -9.51
N TYR A 389 8.88 0.44 -9.51
CA TYR A 389 9.58 1.46 -8.74
C TYR A 389 8.59 2.30 -7.95
N TRP A 390 8.83 2.46 -6.65
CA TRP A 390 8.00 3.27 -5.78
C TRP A 390 8.76 4.49 -5.26
N TRP A 391 8.10 5.62 -5.19
CA TRP A 391 8.60 6.86 -4.60
C TRP A 391 7.60 7.35 -3.55
N LYS A 392 8.10 7.79 -2.41
CA LYS A 392 7.28 8.34 -1.34
C LYS A 392 6.54 9.59 -1.80
N LYS A 393 7.17 10.36 -2.68
CA LYS A 393 6.62 11.55 -3.32
C LYS A 393 6.93 11.54 -4.81
N GLY A 394 5.92 11.79 -5.63
CA GLY A 394 6.11 11.93 -7.06
C GLY A 394 7.00 13.11 -7.42
N SER A 395 6.94 14.20 -6.64
CA SER A 395 7.81 15.37 -6.80
C SER A 395 9.30 15.06 -6.61
N ASP A 396 9.66 14.13 -5.73
CA ASP A 396 11.05 13.67 -5.59
C ASP A 396 11.53 12.98 -6.88
N TYR A 397 10.71 12.09 -7.45
CA TYR A 397 11.03 11.46 -8.74
C TYR A 397 11.26 12.50 -9.84
N VAL A 398 10.36 13.46 -9.99
CA VAL A 398 10.46 14.51 -11.02
C VAL A 398 11.74 15.32 -10.85
N LYS A 399 12.03 15.77 -9.61
CA LYS A 399 13.26 16.49 -9.27
C LYS A 399 14.51 15.73 -9.71
N TYR A 400 14.62 14.47 -9.31
CA TYR A 400 15.83 13.68 -9.56
C TYR A 400 15.94 13.20 -11.02
N ALA A 401 14.83 12.98 -11.71
CA ALA A 401 14.85 12.69 -13.14
C ALA A 401 15.31 13.92 -13.96
N GLU A 402 14.86 15.12 -13.61
CA GLU A 402 15.34 16.37 -14.24
C GLU A 402 16.84 16.60 -13.97
N GLN A 403 17.31 16.39 -12.72
CA GLN A 403 18.75 16.49 -12.39
C GLN A 403 19.61 15.52 -13.19
N MET A 404 19.19 14.24 -13.31
CA MET A 404 19.89 13.24 -14.12
C MET A 404 19.97 13.65 -15.59
N ILE A 405 18.90 14.24 -16.14
CA ILE A 405 18.87 14.71 -17.52
C ILE A 405 19.77 15.95 -17.70
N GLU A 406 19.73 16.90 -16.79
CA GLU A 406 20.62 18.09 -16.80
C GLU A 406 22.09 17.70 -16.72
N LYS A 407 22.45 16.72 -15.87
CA LYS A 407 23.79 16.15 -15.79
C LYS A 407 24.16 15.29 -17.01
N ASN A 408 23.22 15.04 -17.93
CA ASN A 408 23.33 14.18 -19.12
C ASN A 408 23.84 12.77 -18.82
N ILE A 409 23.36 12.16 -17.70
CA ILE A 409 23.74 10.80 -17.28
C ILE A 409 22.93 9.79 -18.10
N ARG A 410 23.58 9.14 -19.05
CA ARG A 410 22.96 8.19 -19.99
C ARG A 410 23.56 6.81 -19.89
N THR A 411 22.73 5.81 -20.19
CA THR A 411 23.20 4.44 -20.46
C THR A 411 22.86 4.07 -21.89
N ASN A 412 23.83 3.63 -22.68
CA ASN A 412 23.67 3.33 -24.11
C ASN A 412 22.98 4.47 -24.91
N GLY A 413 23.23 5.72 -24.53
CA GLY A 413 22.68 6.91 -25.19
C GLY A 413 21.26 7.31 -24.77
N GLU A 414 20.61 6.57 -23.86
CA GLU A 414 19.24 6.81 -23.40
C GLU A 414 19.19 7.15 -21.92
N PHE A 415 18.13 7.85 -21.48
CA PHE A 415 17.81 8.11 -20.09
C PHE A 415 16.84 7.05 -19.57
N TYR A 416 17.33 6.18 -18.69
CA TYR A 416 16.52 5.12 -18.05
C TYR A 416 15.92 5.57 -16.70
N VAL A 417 14.86 4.91 -16.27
CA VAL A 417 14.16 5.22 -15.00
C VAL A 417 14.96 4.78 -13.78
N CYS A 418 15.54 3.58 -13.81
CA CYS A 418 16.25 3.03 -12.65
C CYS A 418 17.42 3.94 -12.18
N PRO A 419 18.30 4.48 -13.04
CA PRO A 419 19.39 5.35 -12.64
C PRO A 419 18.99 6.64 -11.93
N VAL A 420 17.73 7.06 -11.99
CA VAL A 420 17.22 8.24 -11.27
C VAL A 420 17.39 8.10 -9.76
N PHE A 421 17.38 6.88 -9.23
CA PHE A 421 17.62 6.65 -7.82
C PHE A 421 19.03 7.04 -7.35
N ASN A 422 20.05 7.04 -8.23
CA ASN A 422 21.37 7.50 -7.83
C ASN A 422 21.38 8.98 -7.45
N GLU A 423 20.61 9.82 -8.16
CA GLU A 423 20.46 11.23 -7.81
C GLU A 423 19.82 11.44 -6.43
N ALA A 424 18.84 10.57 -6.10
CA ALA A 424 18.21 10.60 -4.79
C ALA A 424 19.17 10.11 -3.69
N ILE A 425 19.95 9.08 -3.95
CA ILE A 425 20.95 8.53 -3.02
C ILE A 425 22.06 9.57 -2.76
N GLU A 426 22.51 10.29 -3.79
CA GLU A 426 23.47 11.40 -3.65
C GLU A 426 22.93 12.53 -2.75
N ASP A 427 21.60 12.66 -2.63
CA ASP A 427 20.89 13.67 -1.80
C ASP A 427 20.41 13.05 -0.46
N ASP A 428 21.10 12.00 0.03
CA ASP A 428 20.87 11.29 1.30
C ASP A 428 19.46 10.66 1.42
N LYS A 429 18.76 10.45 0.32
CA LYS A 429 17.48 9.72 0.34
C LYS A 429 17.69 8.22 0.55
N ARG A 430 16.85 7.65 1.40
CA ARG A 430 16.91 6.21 1.70
C ARG A 430 16.05 5.42 0.74
N VAL A 431 16.66 4.49 0.02
CA VAL A 431 15.99 3.59 -0.93
C VAL A 431 16.11 2.15 -0.44
N ARG A 432 15.00 1.41 -0.43
CA ARG A 432 14.98 -0.01 -0.06
C ARG A 432 14.62 -0.89 -1.26
N ILE A 433 15.00 -2.16 -1.17
CA ILE A 433 14.48 -3.19 -2.07
C ILE A 433 13.42 -4.05 -1.37
N LYS A 434 12.53 -4.64 -2.17
CA LYS A 434 11.73 -5.80 -1.80
C LYS A 434 11.99 -6.87 -2.84
N GLU A 435 12.48 -8.03 -2.41
CA GLU A 435 12.84 -9.11 -3.31
C GLU A 435 11.70 -10.11 -3.44
N ILE A 436 11.41 -10.54 -4.66
CA ILE A 436 10.50 -11.65 -4.98
C ILE A 436 11.31 -12.91 -5.29
N ASP A 437 10.63 -14.04 -5.37
CA ASP A 437 11.26 -15.30 -5.75
C ASP A 437 11.89 -15.23 -7.15
N LYS A 438 12.99 -15.95 -7.33
CA LYS A 438 13.76 -15.97 -8.58
C LYS A 438 12.90 -16.27 -9.81
N ASP A 439 11.97 -17.21 -9.67
CA ASP A 439 11.09 -17.66 -10.76
C ASP A 439 9.80 -16.85 -10.86
N GLY A 440 9.63 -15.82 -10.02
CA GLY A 440 8.45 -14.95 -9.99
C GLY A 440 8.45 -13.83 -11.01
N MET A 441 9.53 -13.63 -11.78
CA MET A 441 9.64 -12.58 -12.80
C MET A 441 9.45 -13.15 -14.21
N TRP A 442 8.38 -12.76 -14.89
CA TRP A 442 8.05 -13.16 -16.24
C TRP A 442 8.08 -11.96 -17.19
N GLY A 443 9.07 -11.91 -18.07
CA GLY A 443 9.06 -10.96 -19.17
C GLY A 443 8.01 -11.36 -20.20
N ILE A 444 7.25 -10.36 -20.69
CA ILE A 444 6.32 -10.52 -21.82
C ILE A 444 6.59 -9.47 -22.91
N GLY A 445 7.74 -8.80 -22.81
CA GLY A 445 8.12 -7.64 -23.62
C GLY A 445 8.78 -7.95 -24.95
N THR A 446 9.14 -9.20 -25.20
CA THR A 446 9.63 -9.67 -26.50
C THR A 446 8.81 -10.89 -26.96
N PRO A 447 8.77 -11.20 -28.27
CA PRO A 447 8.07 -12.41 -28.75
C PRO A 447 8.59 -13.68 -28.10
N GLU A 448 9.89 -13.79 -27.87
CA GLU A 448 10.53 -14.95 -27.24
C GLU A 448 10.10 -15.09 -25.78
N ASP A 449 10.16 -14.01 -25.00
CA ASP A 449 9.77 -14.00 -23.60
C ASP A 449 8.27 -14.29 -23.46
N LEU A 450 7.42 -13.68 -24.32
CA LEU A 450 5.97 -13.94 -24.35
C LEU A 450 5.66 -15.41 -24.64
N ASN A 451 6.30 -15.99 -25.66
CA ASN A 451 6.12 -17.41 -25.99
C ASN A 451 6.56 -18.33 -24.84
N TYR A 452 7.66 -17.96 -24.14
CA TYR A 452 8.11 -18.69 -22.98
C TYR A 452 7.07 -18.62 -21.85
N PHE A 453 6.53 -17.43 -21.56
CA PHE A 453 5.47 -17.23 -20.58
C PHE A 453 4.20 -18.04 -20.91
N LEU A 454 3.70 -17.93 -22.14
CA LEU A 454 2.49 -18.64 -22.59
C LEU A 454 2.60 -20.16 -22.48
N LYS A 455 3.82 -20.69 -22.67
CA LYS A 455 4.10 -22.12 -22.62
C LYS A 455 4.26 -22.65 -21.19
N ASN A 456 4.86 -21.85 -20.28
CA ASN A 456 5.36 -22.37 -19.00
C ASN A 456 4.62 -21.81 -17.78
N TYR A 457 3.90 -20.69 -17.89
CA TYR A 457 3.12 -20.16 -16.80
C TYR A 457 1.74 -20.87 -16.71
N GLU A 458 1.52 -21.60 -15.63
CA GLU A 458 0.31 -22.39 -15.42
C GLU A 458 -0.75 -21.68 -14.57
N GLY A 459 -0.41 -20.53 -13.97
CA GLY A 459 -1.32 -19.76 -13.13
C GLY A 459 -2.40 -18.99 -13.91
N ASP A 460 -3.35 -18.44 -13.16
CA ASP A 460 -4.36 -17.50 -13.68
C ASP A 460 -3.72 -16.12 -13.93
N ILE A 461 -4.20 -15.42 -14.98
CA ILE A 461 -3.73 -14.08 -15.34
C ILE A 461 -4.88 -13.06 -15.37
#